data_3bc3e71de5280e21e8a7049793bce00b
#
_entry.id   3bc3e71de5280e21e8a7049793bce00b
#
_cell.length_a   1.000
_cell.length_b   1.000
_cell.length_c   1.000
_cell.angle_alpha   90.00
_cell.angle_beta   90.00
_cell.angle_gamma   90.00
#
_symmetry.space_group_name_H-M   'P 1'
#
loop_
_entity.id
_entity.type
_entity.pdbx_description
1 polymer ?
#
loop_
_entity_poly.entity_id
_entity_poly.type
_entity_poly.pdbx_seq_one_letter_code
_entity_poly.pdbx_strand_id
1 'polypeptide(L)'
;MPVISLYADSFHSSSPLLIGLAVGGAYLTQIIFQTPMGILSDKIGRKVVVMVCLLLFLIGSLVCFVANDIITLVIGRFIQGMGALGGVVSAMVADEVKEEERTKAMAIMGAFIFISFTISMAIGPGVVAFFGGAKWLFLLTAILTLLSLLMLLKVKDAPKISYQIKNVKAYQPNSKALYLLYISSFFEKMFMTLIFVLIPLALVNEFHKDESFLILVYVPGALLGVLSMGIASVMAEKYNKPKGVMLSGVLLFIVSYLCLFLADSSFLGKYLWLFIVGVAFFFIGFATLEPIMQSLASKFAKAHEKGKVLGQFTTFGYLGSFVGGVSGGLSYHHLGVSNTSLIVVALGLIWGLSLFLLHNPSKQKNVYFPLDAYNEEQFETLGDKIIEWYVNISEEIIIVKYNSDHISEEEIIHLARNFRK
;
A
#
# COMPACT_ATOMS: atom_id res chain seq x y z
N MET A 1 9.42 -1.41 11.10
CA MET A 1 9.88 -2.65 10.43
C MET A 1 11.37 -2.65 10.01
N PRO A 2 12.07 -1.52 9.85
CA PRO A 2 13.42 -1.49 9.28
C PRO A 2 14.53 -2.16 10.10
N VAL A 3 14.27 -2.59 11.33
CA VAL A 3 15.26 -3.26 12.22
C VAL A 3 14.91 -4.71 12.56
N ILE A 4 13.82 -5.26 12.00
CA ILE A 4 13.39 -6.65 12.32
C ILE A 4 14.39 -7.67 11.78
N SER A 5 14.99 -7.42 10.62
CA SER A 5 15.98 -8.32 10.04
C SER A 5 17.23 -8.47 10.93
N LEU A 6 17.73 -7.38 11.49
CA LEU A 6 18.84 -7.42 12.47
C LEU A 6 18.44 -8.13 13.75
N TYR A 7 17.24 -7.85 14.27
CA TYR A 7 16.75 -8.54 15.46
C TYR A 7 16.59 -10.04 15.24
N ALA A 8 16.07 -10.44 14.08
CA ALA A 8 15.97 -11.86 13.72
C ALA A 8 17.34 -12.51 13.54
N ASP A 9 18.31 -11.78 12.98
CA ASP A 9 19.68 -12.26 12.78
C ASP A 9 20.44 -12.41 14.11
N SER A 10 20.11 -11.67 15.14
CA SER A 10 20.74 -11.73 16.46
C SER A 10 20.44 -13.01 17.26
N PHE A 11 19.47 -13.83 16.85
CA PHE A 11 19.17 -15.10 17.51
C PHE A 11 20.13 -16.21 17.06
N HIS A 12 20.67 -16.99 18.00
CA HIS A 12 21.64 -18.06 17.74
C HIS A 12 21.15 -19.15 16.78
N SER A 13 19.83 -19.36 16.69
CA SER A 13 19.20 -20.35 15.80
C SER A 13 18.66 -19.72 14.51
N SER A 14 19.13 -18.53 14.16
CA SER A 14 18.66 -17.85 12.96
C SER A 14 19.11 -18.58 11.70
N SER A 15 18.17 -18.76 10.77
CA SER A 15 18.46 -19.20 9.41
C SER A 15 17.99 -18.12 8.43
N PRO A 16 18.57 -18.04 7.22
CA PRO A 16 18.16 -17.04 6.22
C PRO A 16 16.65 -17.04 5.93
N LEU A 17 16.05 -18.24 5.91
CA LEU A 17 14.61 -18.41 5.73
C LEU A 17 13.81 -17.83 6.91
N LEU A 18 14.24 -18.11 8.15
CA LEU A 18 13.55 -17.62 9.34
C LEU A 18 13.66 -16.10 9.49
N ILE A 19 14.80 -15.50 9.11
CA ILE A 19 14.96 -14.05 9.05
C ILE A 19 13.95 -13.46 8.04
N GLY A 20 13.88 -14.05 6.85
CA GLY A 20 12.91 -13.65 5.83
C GLY A 20 11.46 -13.81 6.29
N LEU A 21 11.12 -14.88 7.01
CA LEU A 21 9.79 -15.10 7.58
C LEU A 21 9.47 -14.14 8.74
N ALA A 22 10.46 -13.75 9.55
CA ALA A 22 10.25 -12.74 10.57
C ALA A 22 9.85 -11.39 9.98
N VAL A 23 10.38 -11.02 8.79
CA VAL A 23 10.00 -9.81 8.07
C VAL A 23 8.70 -10.01 7.27
N GLY A 24 8.62 -11.05 6.46
CA GLY A 24 7.56 -11.28 5.48
C GLY A 24 6.34 -12.03 6.01
N GLY A 25 6.48 -12.82 7.08
CA GLY A 25 5.45 -13.77 7.52
C GLY A 25 4.12 -13.15 7.92
N ALA A 26 4.14 -11.94 8.48
CA ALA A 26 2.91 -11.20 8.78
C ALA A 26 2.06 -10.93 7.52
N TYR A 27 2.69 -10.68 6.38
CA TYR A 27 1.99 -10.43 5.13
C TYR A 27 1.31 -11.70 4.59
N LEU A 28 1.90 -12.87 4.80
CA LEU A 28 1.29 -14.14 4.41
C LEU A 28 -0.06 -14.36 5.13
N THR A 29 -0.09 -14.16 6.43
CA THR A 29 -1.33 -14.29 7.20
C THR A 29 -2.33 -13.16 6.89
N GLN A 30 -1.85 -11.95 6.57
CA GLN A 30 -2.72 -10.88 6.08
C GLN A 30 -3.45 -11.27 4.78
N ILE A 31 -2.77 -11.89 3.82
CA ILE A 31 -3.42 -12.37 2.59
C ILE A 31 -4.55 -13.35 2.91
N ILE A 32 -4.27 -14.32 3.79
CA ILE A 32 -5.22 -15.37 4.14
C ILE A 32 -6.44 -14.79 4.88
N PHE A 33 -6.23 -13.89 5.83
CA PHE A 33 -7.27 -13.39 6.72
C PHE A 33 -8.00 -12.14 6.24
N GLN A 34 -7.45 -11.39 5.29
CA GLN A 34 -8.05 -10.12 4.83
C GLN A 34 -9.46 -10.29 4.27
N THR A 35 -9.66 -11.23 3.38
CA THR A 35 -10.99 -11.50 2.79
C THR A 35 -11.97 -12.09 3.80
N PRO A 36 -11.63 -13.13 4.60
CA PRO A 36 -12.48 -13.61 5.66
C PRO A 36 -12.90 -12.56 6.68
N MET A 37 -11.96 -11.71 7.13
CA MET A 37 -12.28 -10.63 8.07
C MET A 37 -13.17 -9.57 7.45
N GLY A 38 -12.99 -9.26 6.17
CA GLY A 38 -13.88 -8.37 5.40
C GLY A 38 -15.33 -8.93 5.39
N ILE A 39 -15.49 -10.17 4.97
CA ILE A 39 -16.82 -10.83 4.93
C ILE A 39 -17.45 -10.94 6.33
N LEU A 40 -16.65 -11.26 7.34
CA LEU A 40 -17.12 -11.32 8.71
C LEU A 40 -17.60 -9.95 9.20
N SER A 41 -16.90 -8.87 8.83
CA SER A 41 -17.27 -7.51 9.21
C SER A 41 -18.59 -7.04 8.58
N ASP A 42 -18.93 -7.55 7.40
CA ASP A 42 -20.24 -7.32 6.78
C ASP A 42 -21.38 -7.98 7.58
N LYS A 43 -21.10 -9.13 8.23
CA LYS A 43 -22.11 -9.92 8.96
C LYS A 43 -22.31 -9.44 10.40
N ILE A 44 -21.23 -9.31 11.17
CA ILE A 44 -21.30 -9.03 12.62
C ILE A 44 -21.04 -7.56 12.99
N GLY A 45 -20.66 -6.73 12.02
CA GLY A 45 -20.39 -5.31 12.19
C GLY A 45 -18.89 -4.97 12.09
N ARG A 46 -18.61 -3.78 11.52
CA ARG A 46 -17.23 -3.31 11.27
C ARG A 46 -16.43 -3.17 12.55
N LYS A 47 -16.98 -2.48 13.54
CA LYS A 47 -16.33 -2.21 14.83
C LYS A 47 -15.91 -3.47 15.57
N VAL A 48 -16.79 -4.48 15.62
CA VAL A 48 -16.51 -5.75 16.31
C VAL A 48 -15.31 -6.45 15.67
N VAL A 49 -15.27 -6.52 14.33
CA VAL A 49 -14.16 -7.18 13.63
C VAL A 49 -12.87 -6.37 13.74
N VAL A 50 -12.92 -5.04 13.69
CA VAL A 50 -11.74 -4.20 13.96
C VAL A 50 -11.20 -4.45 15.36
N MET A 51 -12.07 -4.59 16.39
CA MET A 51 -11.65 -4.96 17.75
C MET A 51 -10.93 -6.32 17.77
N VAL A 52 -11.49 -7.34 17.13
CA VAL A 52 -10.87 -8.68 17.05
C VAL A 52 -9.52 -8.61 16.36
N CYS A 53 -9.42 -7.90 15.24
CA CYS A 53 -8.16 -7.71 14.52
C CYS A 53 -7.10 -6.99 15.37
N LEU A 54 -7.49 -5.93 16.10
CA LEU A 54 -6.58 -5.22 17.01
C LEU A 54 -6.14 -6.10 18.18
N LEU A 55 -7.03 -6.94 18.73
CA LEU A 55 -6.66 -7.91 19.78
C LEU A 55 -5.66 -8.94 19.26
N LEU A 56 -5.85 -9.50 18.08
CA LEU A 56 -4.89 -10.42 17.45
C LEU A 56 -3.54 -9.72 17.23
N PHE A 57 -3.57 -8.48 16.73
CA PHE A 57 -2.35 -7.70 16.51
C PHE A 57 -1.62 -7.39 17.84
N LEU A 58 -2.35 -7.08 18.90
CA LEU A 58 -1.83 -6.87 20.25
C LEU A 58 -1.16 -8.14 20.79
N ILE A 59 -1.87 -9.27 20.73
CA ILE A 59 -1.33 -10.58 21.16
C ILE A 59 -0.06 -10.91 20.40
N GLY A 60 -0.07 -10.80 19.07
CA GLY A 60 1.12 -11.04 18.25
C GLY A 60 2.28 -10.11 18.61
N SER A 61 2.01 -8.84 18.91
CA SER A 61 3.03 -7.88 19.35
C SER A 61 3.63 -8.26 20.71
N LEU A 62 2.81 -8.71 21.66
CA LEU A 62 3.29 -9.19 22.95
C LEU A 62 4.11 -10.49 22.84
N VAL A 63 3.69 -11.41 21.97
CA VAL A 63 4.48 -12.63 21.66
C VAL A 63 5.84 -12.25 21.07
N CYS A 64 5.89 -11.31 20.13
CA CYS A 64 7.16 -10.81 19.60
C CYS A 64 8.04 -10.12 20.65
N PHE A 65 7.43 -9.41 21.61
CA PHE A 65 8.16 -8.75 22.69
C PHE A 65 8.83 -9.74 23.65
N VAL A 66 8.16 -10.84 23.98
CA VAL A 66 8.67 -11.87 24.92
C VAL A 66 9.48 -12.95 24.20
N ALA A 67 9.64 -12.87 22.86
CA ALA A 67 10.36 -13.86 22.09
C ALA A 67 11.84 -13.95 22.52
N ASN A 68 12.28 -15.15 22.89
CA ASN A 68 13.67 -15.47 23.23
C ASN A 68 14.35 -16.31 22.12
N ASP A 69 13.63 -16.69 21.11
CA ASP A 69 14.08 -17.44 19.94
C ASP A 69 13.37 -16.96 18.68
N ILE A 70 13.96 -17.25 17.52
CA ILE A 70 13.46 -16.80 16.22
C ILE A 70 12.11 -17.44 15.85
N ILE A 71 11.83 -18.66 16.29
CA ILE A 71 10.58 -19.36 15.98
C ILE A 71 9.42 -18.66 16.68
N THR A 72 9.59 -18.33 17.96
CA THR A 72 8.60 -17.55 18.73
C THR A 72 8.38 -16.16 18.10
N LEU A 73 9.44 -15.51 17.61
CA LEU A 73 9.31 -14.24 16.88
C LEU A 73 8.46 -14.42 15.61
N VAL A 74 8.74 -15.45 14.80
CA VAL A 74 7.99 -15.74 13.56
C VAL A 74 6.52 -16.07 13.86
N ILE A 75 6.25 -16.85 14.90
CA ILE A 75 4.86 -17.14 15.34
C ILE A 75 4.14 -15.84 15.73
N GLY A 76 4.79 -14.97 16.50
CA GLY A 76 4.23 -13.66 16.87
C GLY A 76 3.92 -12.80 15.62
N ARG A 77 4.80 -12.83 14.61
CA ARG A 77 4.59 -12.14 13.32
C ARG A 77 3.40 -12.70 12.55
N PHE A 78 3.21 -14.02 12.53
CA PHE A 78 2.03 -14.63 11.92
C PHE A 78 0.75 -14.20 12.64
N ILE A 79 0.75 -14.19 13.98
CA ILE A 79 -0.42 -13.74 14.77
C ILE A 79 -0.71 -12.25 14.49
N GLN A 80 0.32 -11.39 14.41
CA GLN A 80 0.14 -9.99 14.03
C GLN A 80 -0.55 -9.83 12.67
N GLY A 81 -0.13 -10.64 11.69
CA GLY A 81 -0.71 -10.59 10.34
C GLY A 81 -2.17 -11.07 10.28
N MET A 82 -2.60 -11.96 11.17
CA MET A 82 -4.02 -12.34 11.29
C MET A 82 -4.92 -11.15 11.63
N GLY A 83 -4.38 -10.12 12.29
CA GLY A 83 -5.06 -8.85 12.52
C GLY A 83 -5.12 -7.97 11.25
N ALA A 84 -5.63 -8.51 10.14
CA ALA A 84 -5.72 -7.87 8.82
C ALA A 84 -6.71 -6.69 8.80
N LEU A 85 -6.30 -5.56 9.40
CA LEU A 85 -7.14 -4.38 9.63
C LEU A 85 -7.48 -3.58 8.37
N GLY A 86 -6.57 -3.53 7.38
CA GLY A 86 -6.63 -2.56 6.30
C GLY A 86 -7.94 -2.52 5.53
N GLY A 87 -8.45 -3.69 5.13
CA GLY A 87 -9.71 -3.78 4.39
C GLY A 87 -10.94 -3.40 5.23
N VAL A 88 -10.98 -3.85 6.48
CA VAL A 88 -12.14 -3.60 7.37
C VAL A 88 -12.21 -2.13 7.78
N VAL A 89 -11.07 -1.50 8.08
CA VAL A 89 -11.02 -0.06 8.41
C VAL A 89 -11.39 0.78 7.20
N SER A 90 -10.89 0.43 6.01
CA SER A 90 -11.28 1.13 4.77
C SER A 90 -12.77 1.04 4.51
N ALA A 91 -13.38 -0.13 4.73
CA ALA A 91 -14.82 -0.31 4.60
C ALA A 91 -15.58 0.50 5.68
N MET A 92 -15.12 0.51 6.92
CA MET A 92 -15.71 1.31 8.01
C MET A 92 -15.72 2.80 7.68
N VAL A 93 -14.61 3.33 7.15
CA VAL A 93 -14.55 4.74 6.71
C VAL A 93 -15.49 4.99 5.53
N ALA A 94 -15.57 4.05 4.57
CA ALA A 94 -16.45 4.18 3.42
C ALA A 94 -17.94 4.18 3.80
N ASP A 95 -18.30 3.46 4.86
CA ASP A 95 -19.68 3.37 5.36
C ASP A 95 -20.12 4.65 6.12
N GLU A 96 -19.17 5.46 6.62
CA GLU A 96 -19.45 6.72 7.36
C GLU A 96 -19.56 7.96 6.47
N VAL A 97 -19.14 7.88 5.20
CA VAL A 97 -19.11 9.03 4.30
C VAL A 97 -19.97 8.79 3.07
N LYS A 98 -20.60 9.87 2.56
CA LYS A 98 -21.35 9.84 1.30
C LYS A 98 -20.45 9.42 0.13
N GLU A 99 -21.02 8.80 -0.88
CA GLU A 99 -20.30 8.32 -2.06
C GLU A 99 -19.47 9.41 -2.76
N GLU A 100 -20.00 10.62 -2.82
CA GLU A 100 -19.32 11.80 -3.37
C GLU A 100 -18.02 12.14 -2.64
N GLU A 101 -18.00 12.00 -1.30
CA GLU A 101 -16.87 12.34 -0.44
C GLU A 101 -15.92 11.16 -0.19
N ARG A 102 -16.32 9.94 -0.56
CA ARG A 102 -15.58 8.70 -0.29
C ARG A 102 -14.15 8.74 -0.84
N THR A 103 -13.96 9.24 -2.04
CA THR A 103 -12.61 9.38 -2.65
C THR A 103 -11.71 10.29 -1.81
N LYS A 104 -12.26 11.40 -1.29
CA LYS A 104 -11.53 12.33 -0.43
C LYS A 104 -11.18 11.71 0.92
N ALA A 105 -12.14 10.99 1.54
CA ALA A 105 -11.91 10.29 2.81
C ALA A 105 -10.82 9.22 2.68
N MET A 106 -10.83 8.43 1.60
CA MET A 106 -9.79 7.43 1.33
C MET A 106 -8.42 8.07 1.09
N ALA A 107 -8.36 9.21 0.41
CA ALA A 107 -7.11 9.95 0.22
C ALA A 107 -6.54 10.45 1.55
N ILE A 108 -7.38 10.98 2.44
CA ILE A 108 -6.99 11.40 3.80
C ILE A 108 -6.46 10.19 4.60
N MET A 109 -7.17 9.06 4.55
CA MET A 109 -6.73 7.83 5.22
C MET A 109 -5.36 7.37 4.69
N GLY A 110 -5.16 7.39 3.37
CA GLY A 110 -3.87 7.06 2.74
C GLY A 110 -2.75 8.00 3.19
N ALA A 111 -3.03 9.30 3.31
CA ALA A 111 -2.08 10.28 3.81
C ALA A 111 -1.66 9.99 5.26
N PHE A 112 -2.61 9.65 6.15
CA PHE A 112 -2.29 9.26 7.53
C PHE A 112 -1.46 7.97 7.60
N ILE A 113 -1.74 6.98 6.75
CA ILE A 113 -0.94 5.75 6.66
C ILE A 113 0.49 6.10 6.26
N PHE A 114 0.68 6.95 5.24
CA PHE A 114 2.00 7.36 4.79
C PHE A 114 2.78 8.18 5.84
N ILE A 115 2.12 9.11 6.52
CA ILE A 115 2.73 9.89 7.63
C ILE A 115 3.16 8.94 8.74
N SER A 116 2.31 7.99 9.13
CA SER A 116 2.62 7.00 10.17
C SER A 116 3.81 6.12 9.75
N PHE A 117 3.88 5.72 8.48
CA PHE A 117 5.02 4.99 7.94
C PHE A 117 6.32 5.81 8.06
N THR A 118 6.30 7.08 7.66
CA THR A 118 7.45 8.00 7.73
C THR A 118 7.92 8.19 9.18
N ILE A 119 6.98 8.42 10.10
CA ILE A 119 7.28 8.55 11.54
C ILE A 119 7.91 7.26 12.08
N SER A 120 7.39 6.09 11.67
CA SER A 120 7.93 4.81 12.13
C SER A 120 9.36 4.55 11.67
N MET A 121 9.77 5.09 10.52
CA MET A 121 11.15 5.01 10.02
C MET A 121 12.13 5.79 10.91
N ALA A 122 11.69 6.91 11.48
CA ALA A 122 12.50 7.69 12.41
C ALA A 122 12.52 7.08 13.81
N ILE A 123 11.34 6.68 14.33
CA ILE A 123 11.19 6.14 15.68
C ILE A 123 11.85 4.77 15.82
N GLY A 124 11.75 3.91 14.80
CA GLY A 124 12.24 2.54 14.87
C GLY A 124 13.69 2.42 15.34
N PRO A 125 14.66 2.92 14.57
CA PRO A 125 16.06 2.88 14.97
C PRO A 125 16.34 3.68 16.26
N GLY A 126 15.61 4.78 16.51
CA GLY A 126 15.73 5.58 17.72
C GLY A 126 15.38 4.81 19.00
N VAL A 127 14.29 4.04 18.98
CA VAL A 127 13.89 3.17 20.10
C VAL A 127 14.94 2.08 20.35
N VAL A 128 15.47 1.49 19.29
CA VAL A 128 16.53 0.46 19.40
C VAL A 128 17.79 1.06 20.03
N ALA A 129 18.22 2.22 19.60
CA ALA A 129 19.40 2.91 20.14
C ALA A 129 19.21 3.32 21.61
N PHE A 130 18.01 3.79 21.99
CA PHE A 130 17.74 4.29 23.34
C PHE A 130 17.53 3.15 24.36
N PHE A 131 16.78 2.10 23.99
CA PHE A 131 16.41 1.00 24.89
C PHE A 131 17.32 -0.23 24.75
N GLY A 132 18.28 -0.22 23.83
CA GLY A 132 19.25 -1.32 23.66
C GLY A 132 18.67 -2.59 23.05
N GLY A 133 17.62 -2.51 22.23
CA GLY A 133 17.11 -3.69 21.53
C GLY A 133 15.78 -3.48 20.80
N ALA A 134 15.62 -4.21 19.70
CA ALA A 134 14.45 -4.12 18.85
C ALA A 134 13.15 -4.68 19.47
N LYS A 135 13.24 -5.50 20.52
CA LYS A 135 12.08 -6.01 21.28
C LYS A 135 11.18 -4.89 21.80
N TRP A 136 11.76 -3.75 22.17
CA TRP A 136 11.02 -2.60 22.69
C TRP A 136 10.09 -1.97 21.63
N LEU A 137 10.38 -2.14 20.35
CA LEU A 137 9.47 -1.73 19.27
C LEU A 137 8.16 -2.54 19.30
N PHE A 138 8.23 -3.82 19.62
CA PHE A 138 7.03 -4.63 19.77
C PHE A 138 6.20 -4.23 20.98
N LEU A 139 6.85 -3.87 22.09
CA LEU A 139 6.15 -3.31 23.26
C LEU A 139 5.50 -1.96 22.92
N LEU A 140 6.22 -1.06 22.26
CA LEU A 140 5.66 0.22 21.79
C LEU A 140 4.44 -0.03 20.88
N THR A 141 4.55 -0.96 19.96
CA THR A 141 3.44 -1.35 19.08
C THR A 141 2.26 -1.89 19.87
N ALA A 142 2.49 -2.72 20.88
CA ALA A 142 1.45 -3.24 21.76
C ALA A 142 0.73 -2.10 22.54
N ILE A 143 1.49 -1.14 23.08
CA ILE A 143 0.93 0.03 23.78
C ILE A 143 0.07 0.87 22.82
N LEU A 144 0.58 1.18 21.62
CA LEU A 144 -0.17 1.95 20.62
C LEU A 144 -1.44 1.21 20.17
N THR A 145 -1.37 -0.12 20.03
CA THR A 145 -2.54 -0.94 19.70
C THR A 145 -3.57 -0.93 20.83
N LEU A 146 -3.13 -1.00 22.08
CA LEU A 146 -4.03 -0.89 23.23
C LEU A 146 -4.72 0.49 23.28
N LEU A 147 -3.97 1.56 23.03
CA LEU A 147 -4.54 2.92 22.92
C LEU A 147 -5.57 3.00 21.79
N SER A 148 -5.28 2.38 20.62
CA SER A 148 -6.20 2.33 19.50
C SER A 148 -7.48 1.56 19.87
N LEU A 149 -7.38 0.45 20.61
CA LEU A 149 -8.52 -0.29 21.13
C LEU A 149 -9.39 0.57 22.06
N LEU A 150 -8.77 1.31 23.00
CA LEU A 150 -9.48 2.21 23.92
C LEU A 150 -10.17 3.36 23.16
N MET A 151 -9.53 3.91 22.12
CA MET A 151 -10.14 4.93 21.27
C MET A 151 -11.32 4.36 20.47
N LEU A 152 -11.20 3.13 19.95
CA LEU A 152 -12.26 2.46 19.19
C LEU A 152 -13.53 2.24 20.03
N LEU A 153 -13.42 2.04 21.34
CA LEU A 153 -14.58 1.91 22.22
C LEU A 153 -15.48 3.15 22.18
N LYS A 154 -14.91 4.34 21.95
CA LYS A 154 -15.65 5.60 21.85
C LYS A 154 -16.25 5.87 20.47
N VAL A 155 -15.82 5.13 19.44
CA VAL A 155 -16.36 5.24 18.08
C VAL A 155 -17.74 4.59 18.05
N LYS A 156 -18.74 5.24 17.45
CA LYS A 156 -20.06 4.64 17.20
C LYS A 156 -19.93 3.62 16.09
N ASP A 157 -20.81 2.59 16.12
CA ASP A 157 -20.94 1.69 14.99
C ASP A 157 -21.50 2.46 13.78
N ALA A 158 -20.86 2.29 12.64
CA ALA A 158 -21.41 2.76 11.38
C ALA A 158 -22.73 2.02 11.08
N PRO A 159 -23.74 2.73 10.58
CA PRO A 159 -24.96 2.07 10.14
C PRO A 159 -24.61 1.03 9.08
N LYS A 160 -25.21 -0.16 9.15
CA LYS A 160 -25.07 -1.18 8.10
C LYS A 160 -25.73 -0.67 6.83
N ILE A 161 -24.95 0.00 5.98
CA ILE A 161 -25.45 0.45 4.67
C ILE A 161 -25.33 -0.75 3.73
N SER A 162 -26.46 -1.40 3.46
CA SER A 162 -26.56 -2.34 2.36
C SER A 162 -26.72 -1.53 1.08
N TYR A 163 -25.65 -1.33 0.35
CA TYR A 163 -25.73 -0.66 -0.94
C TYR A 163 -26.57 -1.49 -1.91
N GLN A 164 -27.79 -1.06 -2.18
CA GLN A 164 -28.60 -1.60 -3.26
C GLN A 164 -28.26 -0.81 -4.53
N ILE A 165 -27.56 -1.46 -5.43
CA ILE A 165 -27.19 -0.87 -6.72
C ILE A 165 -28.07 -1.49 -7.79
N LYS A 166 -28.87 -0.65 -8.45
CA LYS A 166 -29.56 -1.00 -9.68
C LYS A 166 -28.65 -0.63 -10.84
N ASN A 167 -28.18 -1.63 -11.53
CA ASN A 167 -27.17 -1.46 -12.57
C ASN A 167 -27.81 -1.47 -13.94
N VAL A 168 -27.41 -0.57 -14.80
CA VAL A 168 -28.06 -0.46 -16.10
C VAL A 168 -27.05 -0.53 -17.25
N LYS A 169 -25.95 0.18 -17.22
CA LYS A 169 -24.87 0.05 -18.22
C LYS A 169 -23.56 -0.25 -17.49
N ALA A 170 -23.09 -1.50 -17.58
CA ALA A 170 -21.85 -1.90 -16.94
C ALA A 170 -20.65 -1.59 -17.83
N TYR A 171 -19.78 -0.70 -17.35
CA TYR A 171 -18.44 -0.54 -17.91
C TYR A 171 -17.69 -1.87 -17.84
N GLN A 172 -17.11 -2.29 -18.95
CA GLN A 172 -16.13 -3.39 -18.95
C GLN A 172 -14.76 -2.80 -18.61
N PRO A 173 -14.24 -3.02 -17.40
CA PRO A 173 -12.94 -2.51 -17.04
C PRO A 173 -11.89 -3.08 -17.98
N ASN A 174 -10.88 -2.28 -18.32
CA ASN A 174 -9.72 -2.79 -19.03
C ASN A 174 -8.96 -3.75 -18.09
N SER A 175 -9.34 -5.03 -18.13
CA SER A 175 -8.79 -6.07 -17.27
C SER A 175 -7.26 -6.17 -17.39
N LYS A 176 -6.70 -5.94 -18.60
CA LYS A 176 -5.25 -5.91 -18.81
C LYS A 176 -4.56 -4.80 -18.01
N ALA A 177 -5.14 -3.59 -17.97
CA ALA A 177 -4.60 -2.48 -17.20
C ALA A 177 -4.66 -2.76 -15.68
N LEU A 178 -5.75 -3.34 -15.19
CA LEU A 178 -5.88 -3.75 -13.79
C LEU A 178 -4.85 -4.83 -13.40
N TYR A 179 -4.68 -5.86 -14.22
CA TYR A 179 -3.66 -6.88 -13.97
C TYR A 179 -2.25 -6.32 -13.97
N LEU A 180 -1.93 -5.38 -14.86
CA LEU A 180 -0.63 -4.69 -14.84
C LEU A 180 -0.43 -3.89 -13.55
N LEU A 181 -1.47 -3.25 -13.01
CA LEU A 181 -1.40 -2.55 -11.74
C LEU A 181 -1.26 -3.51 -10.54
N TYR A 182 -1.93 -4.67 -10.57
CA TYR A 182 -1.74 -5.70 -9.53
C TYR A 182 -0.32 -6.24 -9.53
N ILE A 183 0.23 -6.54 -10.71
CA ILE A 183 1.63 -6.97 -10.87
C ILE A 183 2.58 -5.84 -10.44
N SER A 184 2.25 -4.58 -10.72
CA SER A 184 3.05 -3.43 -10.28
C SER A 184 3.05 -3.30 -8.76
N SER A 185 1.91 -3.50 -8.09
CA SER A 185 1.81 -3.53 -6.63
C SER A 185 2.66 -4.66 -6.04
N PHE A 186 2.64 -5.83 -6.68
CA PHE A 186 3.48 -6.95 -6.27
C PHE A 186 4.97 -6.59 -6.34
N PHE A 187 5.47 -6.09 -7.48
CA PHE A 187 6.90 -5.74 -7.62
C PHE A 187 7.32 -4.61 -6.70
N GLU A 188 6.52 -3.56 -6.59
CA GLU A 188 6.81 -2.44 -5.68
C GLU A 188 6.97 -2.90 -4.24
N LYS A 189 6.02 -3.68 -3.72
CA LYS A 189 6.05 -4.17 -2.35
C LYS A 189 7.11 -5.26 -2.13
N MET A 190 7.39 -6.07 -3.15
CA MET A 190 8.49 -7.04 -3.12
C MET A 190 9.83 -6.32 -2.97
N PHE A 191 10.10 -5.33 -3.81
CA PHE A 191 11.35 -4.55 -3.75
C PHE A 191 11.46 -3.75 -2.45
N MET A 192 10.33 -3.15 -1.99
CA MET A 192 10.27 -2.45 -0.72
C MET A 192 10.65 -3.36 0.46
N THR A 193 10.05 -4.53 0.56
CA THR A 193 10.30 -5.41 1.70
C THR A 193 11.68 -6.03 1.63
N LEU A 194 12.15 -6.36 0.43
CA LEU A 194 13.49 -6.88 0.19
C LEU A 194 14.57 -5.86 0.63
N ILE A 195 14.45 -4.59 0.24
CA ILE A 195 15.43 -3.56 0.62
C ILE A 195 15.43 -3.31 2.13
N PHE A 196 14.27 -3.43 2.80
CA PHE A 196 14.21 -3.33 4.27
C PHE A 196 14.83 -4.52 5.01
N VAL A 197 15.08 -5.63 4.32
CA VAL A 197 15.96 -6.70 4.82
C VAL A 197 17.41 -6.33 4.54
N LEU A 198 17.74 -5.90 3.33
CA LEU A 198 19.11 -5.66 2.89
C LEU A 198 19.78 -4.48 3.61
N ILE A 199 19.10 -3.33 3.74
CA ILE A 199 19.72 -2.10 4.29
C ILE A 199 20.29 -2.31 5.69
N PRO A 200 19.55 -2.82 6.69
CA PRO A 200 20.06 -2.97 8.03
C PRO A 200 21.22 -3.98 8.08
N LEU A 201 21.06 -5.14 7.43
CA LEU A 201 22.08 -6.17 7.39
C LEU A 201 23.36 -5.69 6.70
N ALA A 202 23.23 -4.96 5.58
CA ALA A 202 24.39 -4.41 4.87
C ALA A 202 25.13 -3.35 5.71
N LEU A 203 24.40 -2.43 6.32
CA LEU A 203 25.02 -1.35 7.12
C LEU A 203 25.80 -1.90 8.31
N VAL A 204 25.26 -2.90 9.01
CA VAL A 204 25.91 -3.48 10.17
C VAL A 204 27.02 -4.46 9.75
N ASN A 205 26.71 -5.44 8.90
CA ASN A 205 27.63 -6.53 8.62
C ASN A 205 28.70 -6.18 7.55
N GLU A 206 28.34 -5.37 6.52
CA GLU A 206 29.25 -5.05 5.41
C GLU A 206 29.99 -3.73 5.60
N PHE A 207 29.27 -2.70 6.09
CA PHE A 207 29.84 -1.36 6.30
C PHE A 207 30.28 -1.12 7.75
N HIS A 208 30.06 -2.09 8.66
CA HIS A 208 30.49 -2.04 10.07
C HIS A 208 29.99 -0.77 10.80
N LYS A 209 28.72 -0.39 10.54
CA LYS A 209 28.06 0.75 11.20
C LYS A 209 27.18 0.29 12.34
N ASP A 210 27.09 1.10 13.37
CA ASP A 210 26.16 0.85 14.47
C ASP A 210 24.70 0.91 14.00
N GLU A 211 23.80 0.21 14.68
CA GLU A 211 22.37 0.22 14.36
C GLU A 211 21.77 1.66 14.40
N SER A 212 22.32 2.54 15.24
CA SER A 212 21.92 3.94 15.31
C SER A 212 22.16 4.71 13.98
N PHE A 213 23.09 4.26 13.15
CA PHE A 213 23.37 4.88 11.86
C PHE A 213 22.19 4.75 10.89
N LEU A 214 21.28 3.77 11.10
CA LEU A 214 20.04 3.64 10.34
C LEU A 214 19.17 4.90 10.39
N ILE A 215 19.21 5.66 11.49
CA ILE A 215 18.47 6.94 11.61
C ILE A 215 18.96 7.92 10.56
N LEU A 216 20.30 8.04 10.41
CA LEU A 216 20.90 8.96 9.45
C LEU A 216 20.64 8.60 7.98
N VAL A 217 20.27 7.34 7.71
CA VAL A 217 19.92 6.87 6.38
C VAL A 217 18.42 6.97 6.12
N TYR A 218 17.60 6.50 7.06
CA TYR A 218 16.16 6.42 6.87
C TYR A 218 15.43 7.76 6.98
N VAL A 219 15.83 8.62 7.94
CA VAL A 219 15.12 9.89 8.17
C VAL A 219 15.25 10.83 6.98
N PRO A 220 16.46 11.13 6.45
CA PRO A 220 16.59 11.97 5.26
C PRO A 220 15.91 11.33 4.04
N GLY A 221 16.04 10.01 3.85
CA GLY A 221 15.37 9.28 2.77
C GLY A 221 13.85 9.42 2.83
N ALA A 222 13.26 9.22 4.01
CA ALA A 222 11.81 9.37 4.21
C ALA A 222 11.34 10.81 3.97
N LEU A 223 12.09 11.82 4.42
CA LEU A 223 11.78 13.23 4.16
C LEU A 223 11.80 13.55 2.65
N LEU A 224 12.83 13.08 1.93
CA LEU A 224 12.86 13.18 0.47
C LEU A 224 11.68 12.48 -0.19
N GLY A 225 11.26 11.33 0.33
CA GLY A 225 10.06 10.63 -0.09
C GLY A 225 8.80 11.47 0.08
N VAL A 226 8.59 12.11 1.23
CA VAL A 226 7.43 13.00 1.46
C VAL A 226 7.38 14.13 0.43
N LEU A 227 8.52 14.77 0.17
CA LEU A 227 8.61 15.85 -0.82
C LEU A 227 8.30 15.34 -2.24
N SER A 228 8.85 14.19 -2.61
CA SER A 228 8.62 13.60 -3.93
C SER A 228 7.17 13.18 -4.15
N MET A 229 6.48 12.70 -3.11
CA MET A 229 5.05 12.35 -3.17
C MET A 229 4.18 13.54 -3.57
N GLY A 230 4.44 14.72 -2.98
CA GLY A 230 3.72 15.95 -3.34
C GLY A 230 3.92 16.34 -4.80
N ILE A 231 5.18 16.30 -5.27
CA ILE A 231 5.53 16.60 -6.66
C ILE A 231 4.89 15.58 -7.62
N ALA A 232 4.98 14.29 -7.29
CA ALA A 232 4.39 13.22 -8.09
C ALA A 232 2.87 13.34 -8.24
N SER A 233 2.17 13.65 -7.14
CA SER A 233 0.71 13.87 -7.15
C SER A 233 0.32 15.04 -8.05
N VAL A 234 1.03 16.17 -7.96
CA VAL A 234 0.80 17.33 -8.84
C VAL A 234 1.07 16.98 -10.30
N MET A 235 2.15 16.28 -10.59
CA MET A 235 2.48 15.87 -11.96
C MET A 235 1.45 14.89 -12.53
N ALA A 236 0.97 13.96 -11.73
CA ALA A 236 0.00 12.97 -12.17
C ALA A 236 -1.39 13.58 -12.39
N GLU A 237 -1.86 14.45 -11.50
CA GLU A 237 -3.22 15.00 -11.55
C GLU A 237 -3.29 16.29 -12.36
N LYS A 238 -2.52 17.32 -12.01
CA LYS A 238 -2.58 18.62 -12.68
C LYS A 238 -2.09 18.58 -14.12
N TYR A 239 -0.99 17.85 -14.36
CA TYR A 239 -0.42 17.70 -15.72
C TYR A 239 -0.90 16.47 -16.45
N ASN A 240 -1.77 15.65 -15.84
CA ASN A 240 -2.37 14.45 -16.43
C ASN A 240 -1.36 13.46 -17.02
N LYS A 241 -0.23 13.24 -16.31
CA LYS A 241 0.86 12.35 -16.73
C LYS A 241 1.11 11.18 -15.76
N PRO A 242 0.08 10.45 -15.28
CA PRO A 242 0.25 9.40 -14.27
C PRO A 242 1.16 8.27 -14.75
N LYS A 243 1.09 7.87 -16.03
CA LYS A 243 1.97 6.86 -16.62
C LYS A 243 3.44 7.30 -16.58
N GLY A 244 3.73 8.56 -16.93
CA GLY A 244 5.09 9.09 -16.88
C GLY A 244 5.64 9.12 -15.45
N VAL A 245 4.81 9.46 -14.48
CA VAL A 245 5.18 9.44 -13.04
C VAL A 245 5.44 8.00 -12.58
N MET A 246 4.62 7.01 -12.99
CA MET A 246 4.90 5.61 -12.69
C MET A 246 6.24 5.14 -13.27
N LEU A 247 6.52 5.46 -14.54
CA LEU A 247 7.79 5.10 -15.18
C LEU A 247 8.98 5.74 -14.47
N SER A 248 8.87 7.01 -14.05
CA SER A 248 9.93 7.68 -13.28
C SER A 248 10.16 7.01 -11.91
N GLY A 249 9.09 6.59 -11.22
CA GLY A 249 9.20 5.86 -9.96
C GLY A 249 9.91 4.52 -10.12
N VAL A 250 9.56 3.73 -11.15
CA VAL A 250 10.26 2.46 -11.45
C VAL A 250 11.72 2.70 -11.83
N LEU A 251 12.01 3.74 -12.61
CA LEU A 251 13.39 4.11 -12.93
C LEU A 251 14.20 4.44 -11.67
N LEU A 252 13.60 5.17 -10.73
CA LEU A 252 14.22 5.47 -9.43
C LEU A 252 14.51 4.21 -8.62
N PHE A 253 13.63 3.20 -8.64
CA PHE A 253 13.92 1.89 -8.04
C PHE A 253 15.12 1.21 -8.72
N ILE A 254 15.16 1.20 -10.05
CA ILE A 254 16.27 0.60 -10.81
C ILE A 254 17.59 1.32 -10.47
N VAL A 255 17.59 2.65 -10.46
CA VAL A 255 18.78 3.45 -10.10
C VAL A 255 19.19 3.19 -8.64
N SER A 256 18.23 3.09 -7.71
CA SER A 256 18.48 2.73 -6.33
C SER A 256 19.24 1.41 -6.21
N TYR A 257 18.71 0.34 -6.77
CA TYR A 257 19.35 -0.97 -6.69
C TYR A 257 20.64 -1.06 -7.50
N LEU A 258 20.79 -0.27 -8.56
CA LEU A 258 22.07 -0.12 -9.28
C LEU A 258 23.13 0.55 -8.39
N CYS A 259 22.74 1.58 -7.62
CA CYS A 259 23.64 2.19 -6.64
C CYS A 259 24.04 1.19 -5.55
N LEU A 260 23.12 0.37 -5.06
CA LEU A 260 23.42 -0.68 -4.06
C LEU A 260 24.37 -1.73 -4.64
N PHE A 261 24.12 -2.17 -5.89
CA PHE A 261 25.02 -3.09 -6.61
C PHE A 261 26.44 -2.53 -6.70
N LEU A 262 26.60 -1.28 -7.09
CA LEU A 262 27.90 -0.63 -7.25
C LEU A 262 28.55 -0.30 -5.90
N ALA A 263 27.76 -0.05 -4.86
CA ALA A 263 28.25 0.30 -3.52
C ALA A 263 28.94 -0.85 -2.79
N ASP A 264 28.63 -2.10 -3.14
CA ASP A 264 29.18 -3.31 -2.53
C ASP A 264 29.77 -4.26 -3.61
N SER A 265 30.31 -3.67 -4.67
CA SER A 265 30.86 -4.44 -5.77
C SER A 265 32.28 -4.93 -5.45
N SER A 266 32.51 -6.21 -5.69
CA SER A 266 33.85 -6.81 -5.58
C SER A 266 34.89 -6.18 -6.52
N PHE A 267 34.44 -5.48 -7.57
CA PHE A 267 35.29 -4.80 -8.55
C PHE A 267 35.65 -3.37 -8.14
N LEU A 268 34.73 -2.63 -7.52
CA LEU A 268 34.87 -1.21 -7.21
C LEU A 268 35.22 -0.96 -5.74
N GLY A 269 35.05 -1.95 -4.86
CA GLY A 269 35.16 -1.78 -3.40
C GLY A 269 33.88 -1.32 -2.74
N LYS A 270 33.94 -1.01 -1.44
CA LYS A 270 32.78 -0.63 -0.62
C LYS A 270 32.65 0.90 -0.51
N TYR A 271 31.59 1.47 -1.06
CA TYR A 271 31.32 2.90 -1.05
C TYR A 271 30.04 3.24 -0.30
N LEU A 272 30.16 3.54 1.00
CA LEU A 272 29.02 3.86 1.88
C LEU A 272 28.17 5.03 1.35
N TRP A 273 28.79 6.07 0.79
CA TRP A 273 28.05 7.22 0.27
C TRP A 273 27.12 6.83 -0.90
N LEU A 274 27.57 5.91 -1.77
CA LEU A 274 26.79 5.44 -2.90
C LEU A 274 25.61 4.57 -2.42
N PHE A 275 25.83 3.78 -1.36
CA PHE A 275 24.77 3.02 -0.69
C PHE A 275 23.68 3.97 -0.14
N ILE A 276 24.07 5.03 0.58
CA ILE A 276 23.13 6.02 1.12
C ILE A 276 22.34 6.71 0.01
N VAL A 277 23.00 7.10 -1.09
CA VAL A 277 22.35 7.70 -2.27
C VAL A 277 21.34 6.71 -2.88
N GLY A 278 21.71 5.42 -2.99
CA GLY A 278 20.80 4.38 -3.44
C GLY A 278 19.54 4.28 -2.58
N VAL A 279 19.70 4.30 -1.26
CA VAL A 279 18.56 4.28 -0.33
C VAL A 279 17.69 5.54 -0.49
N ALA A 280 18.27 6.72 -0.70
CA ALA A 280 17.51 7.94 -0.95
C ALA A 280 16.67 7.82 -2.23
N PHE A 281 17.24 7.32 -3.32
CA PHE A 281 16.48 7.05 -4.56
C PHE A 281 15.36 6.04 -4.36
N PHE A 282 15.57 5.02 -3.51
CA PHE A 282 14.50 4.09 -3.14
C PHE A 282 13.30 4.82 -2.51
N PHE A 283 13.53 5.64 -1.48
CA PHE A 283 12.45 6.36 -0.81
C PHE A 283 11.71 7.32 -1.75
N ILE A 284 12.43 8.03 -2.61
CA ILE A 284 11.84 8.92 -3.62
C ILE A 284 10.97 8.10 -4.59
N GLY A 285 11.47 6.99 -5.11
CA GLY A 285 10.75 6.12 -6.04
C GLY A 285 9.51 5.51 -5.40
N PHE A 286 9.62 4.97 -4.19
CA PHE A 286 8.52 4.39 -3.44
C PHE A 286 7.39 5.39 -3.20
N ALA A 287 7.72 6.56 -2.65
CA ALA A 287 6.74 7.60 -2.37
C ALA A 287 6.10 8.20 -3.64
N THR A 288 6.80 8.14 -4.77
CA THR A 288 6.27 8.53 -6.08
C THR A 288 5.24 7.50 -6.59
N LEU A 289 5.50 6.21 -6.43
CA LEU A 289 4.67 5.13 -6.98
C LEU A 289 3.40 4.89 -6.18
N GLU A 290 3.48 4.78 -4.87
CA GLU A 290 2.42 4.32 -3.98
C GLU A 290 1.07 5.02 -4.20
N PRO A 291 0.96 6.37 -4.11
CA PRO A 291 -0.32 7.04 -4.28
C PRO A 291 -0.85 6.98 -5.71
N ILE A 292 0.05 6.98 -6.69
CA ILE A 292 -0.33 6.98 -8.11
C ILE A 292 -0.92 5.64 -8.52
N MET A 293 -0.32 4.54 -8.11
CA MET A 293 -0.83 3.20 -8.43
C MET A 293 -2.19 2.94 -7.79
N GLN A 294 -2.41 3.35 -6.54
CA GLN A 294 -3.72 3.24 -5.88
C GLN A 294 -4.77 4.09 -6.59
N SER A 295 -4.44 5.34 -6.95
CA SER A 295 -5.32 6.23 -7.71
C SER A 295 -5.69 5.61 -9.06
N LEU A 296 -4.73 5.05 -9.80
CA LEU A 296 -4.98 4.40 -11.07
C LEU A 296 -5.85 3.15 -10.93
N ALA A 297 -5.57 2.30 -9.94
CA ALA A 297 -6.41 1.12 -9.67
C ALA A 297 -7.86 1.51 -9.39
N SER A 298 -8.08 2.56 -8.61
CA SER A 298 -9.42 3.12 -8.35
C SER A 298 -10.08 3.68 -9.62
N LYS A 299 -9.34 4.36 -10.49
CA LYS A 299 -9.86 4.94 -11.74
C LYS A 299 -10.24 3.87 -12.77
N PHE A 300 -9.46 2.80 -12.88
CA PHE A 300 -9.77 1.69 -13.79
C PHE A 300 -10.86 0.75 -13.26
N ALA A 301 -11.20 0.82 -11.98
CA ALA A 301 -12.28 0.03 -11.41
C ALA A 301 -13.66 0.50 -11.87
N LYS A 302 -14.63 -0.43 -11.91
CA LYS A 302 -16.05 -0.05 -11.92
C LYS A 302 -16.38 0.74 -10.67
N ALA A 303 -17.29 1.68 -10.75
CA ALA A 303 -17.61 2.54 -9.63
C ALA A 303 -18.05 1.75 -8.39
N HIS A 304 -18.88 0.72 -8.58
CA HIS A 304 -19.37 -0.16 -7.52
C HIS A 304 -18.40 -1.29 -7.12
N GLU A 305 -17.34 -1.55 -7.89
CA GLU A 305 -16.34 -2.59 -7.61
C GLU A 305 -14.99 -2.02 -7.09
N LYS A 306 -14.90 -0.72 -6.82
CA LYS A 306 -13.65 -0.08 -6.36
C LYS A 306 -13.05 -0.77 -5.14
N GLY A 307 -13.88 -1.13 -4.16
CA GLY A 307 -13.42 -1.85 -2.96
C GLY A 307 -12.80 -3.20 -3.31
N LYS A 308 -13.42 -3.97 -4.21
CA LYS A 308 -12.91 -5.26 -4.67
C LYS A 308 -11.58 -5.11 -5.40
N VAL A 309 -11.47 -4.14 -6.30
CA VAL A 309 -10.24 -3.88 -7.08
C VAL A 309 -9.10 -3.42 -6.18
N LEU A 310 -9.36 -2.49 -5.26
CA LEU A 310 -8.35 -2.04 -4.29
C LEU A 310 -7.96 -3.15 -3.31
N GLY A 311 -8.90 -4.00 -2.91
CA GLY A 311 -8.63 -5.19 -2.11
C GLY A 311 -7.71 -6.17 -2.83
N GLN A 312 -7.94 -6.44 -4.11
CA GLN A 312 -7.07 -7.28 -4.94
C GLN A 312 -5.69 -6.63 -5.11
N PHE A 313 -5.64 -5.33 -5.41
CA PHE A 313 -4.39 -4.56 -5.51
C PHE A 313 -3.54 -4.69 -4.23
N THR A 314 -4.15 -4.53 -3.07
CA THR A 314 -3.48 -4.67 -1.78
C THR A 314 -3.05 -6.12 -1.51
N THR A 315 -3.84 -7.11 -1.90
CA THR A 315 -3.50 -8.54 -1.77
C THR A 315 -2.26 -8.90 -2.58
N PHE A 316 -2.16 -8.42 -3.83
CA PHE A 316 -0.94 -8.58 -4.63
C PHE A 316 0.26 -7.86 -4.00
N GLY A 317 0.06 -6.68 -3.38
CA GLY A 317 1.10 -6.00 -2.62
C GLY A 317 1.58 -6.81 -1.42
N TYR A 318 0.68 -7.40 -0.64
CA TYR A 318 1.07 -8.29 0.49
C TYR A 318 1.81 -9.54 0.01
N LEU A 319 1.38 -10.13 -1.12
CA LEU A 319 2.12 -11.24 -1.74
C LEU A 319 3.54 -10.81 -2.12
N GLY A 320 3.69 -9.62 -2.72
CA GLY A 320 4.99 -9.03 -3.01
C GLY A 320 5.83 -8.84 -1.75
N SER A 321 5.24 -8.28 -0.68
CA SER A 321 5.93 -8.09 0.61
C SER A 321 6.37 -9.41 1.25
N PHE A 322 5.54 -10.45 1.17
CA PHE A 322 5.91 -11.79 1.66
C PHE A 322 7.09 -12.35 0.88
N VAL A 323 6.99 -12.36 -0.46
CA VAL A 323 8.06 -12.85 -1.34
C VAL A 323 9.33 -12.03 -1.13
N GLY A 324 9.24 -10.70 -1.05
CA GLY A 324 10.36 -9.81 -0.82
C GLY A 324 11.06 -10.04 0.53
N GLY A 325 10.29 -10.31 1.58
CA GLY A 325 10.85 -10.65 2.90
C GLY A 325 11.62 -11.96 2.88
N VAL A 326 11.00 -13.04 2.37
CA VAL A 326 11.61 -14.36 2.28
C VAL A 326 12.81 -14.36 1.34
N SER A 327 12.66 -13.81 0.13
CA SER A 327 13.75 -13.73 -0.83
C SER A 327 14.88 -12.82 -0.34
N GLY A 328 14.56 -11.74 0.38
CA GLY A 328 15.54 -10.82 0.96
C GLY A 328 16.46 -11.54 1.98
N GLY A 329 15.89 -12.33 2.90
CA GLY A 329 16.67 -13.12 3.85
C GLY A 329 17.55 -14.17 3.16
N LEU A 330 16.97 -14.92 2.21
CA LEU A 330 17.71 -15.96 1.48
C LEU A 330 18.78 -15.36 0.57
N SER A 331 18.45 -14.33 -0.20
CA SER A 331 19.38 -13.75 -1.19
C SER A 331 20.53 -13.01 -0.53
N TYR A 332 20.29 -12.29 0.56
CA TYR A 332 21.38 -11.66 1.31
C TYR A 332 22.45 -12.68 1.73
N HIS A 333 22.02 -13.81 2.27
CA HIS A 333 22.93 -14.81 2.80
C HIS A 333 23.69 -15.60 1.72
N HIS A 334 23.04 -15.90 0.58
CA HIS A 334 23.63 -16.71 -0.49
C HIS A 334 24.30 -15.90 -1.59
N LEU A 335 23.82 -14.70 -1.85
CA LEU A 335 24.25 -13.88 -2.99
C LEU A 335 24.93 -12.56 -2.57
N GLY A 336 24.70 -12.11 -1.32
CA GLY A 336 25.13 -10.81 -0.83
C GLY A 336 24.28 -9.66 -1.40
N VAL A 337 24.64 -8.43 -1.01
CA VAL A 337 23.90 -7.22 -1.41
C VAL A 337 24.03 -6.97 -2.91
N SER A 338 25.24 -7.09 -3.44
CA SER A 338 25.56 -6.77 -4.83
C SER A 338 24.75 -7.63 -5.82
N ASN A 339 24.90 -8.96 -5.77
CA ASN A 339 24.21 -9.84 -6.72
C ASN A 339 22.69 -9.81 -6.55
N THR A 340 22.18 -9.69 -5.30
CA THR A 340 20.75 -9.51 -5.05
C THR A 340 20.23 -8.24 -5.73
N SER A 341 20.96 -7.13 -5.59
CA SER A 341 20.59 -5.86 -6.21
C SER A 341 20.58 -5.95 -7.74
N LEU A 342 21.53 -6.66 -8.35
CA LEU A 342 21.57 -6.87 -9.80
C LEU A 342 20.35 -7.66 -10.31
N ILE A 343 19.92 -8.69 -9.58
CA ILE A 343 18.68 -9.44 -9.91
C ILE A 343 17.47 -8.51 -9.85
N VAL A 344 17.38 -7.66 -8.83
CA VAL A 344 16.28 -6.70 -8.70
C VAL A 344 16.30 -5.67 -9.83
N VAL A 345 17.47 -5.20 -10.26
CA VAL A 345 17.60 -4.33 -11.45
C VAL A 345 17.04 -5.01 -12.69
N ALA A 346 17.38 -6.27 -12.93
CA ALA A 346 16.86 -7.02 -14.09
C ALA A 346 15.33 -7.17 -14.02
N LEU A 347 14.77 -7.52 -12.86
CA LEU A 347 13.32 -7.60 -12.65
C LEU A 347 12.65 -6.22 -12.78
N GLY A 348 13.28 -5.17 -12.29
CA GLY A 348 12.81 -3.79 -12.42
C GLY A 348 12.75 -3.31 -13.87
N LEU A 349 13.72 -3.71 -14.70
CA LEU A 349 13.69 -3.44 -16.15
C LEU A 349 12.51 -4.16 -16.83
N ILE A 350 12.27 -5.43 -16.51
CA ILE A 350 11.11 -6.18 -17.02
C ILE A 350 9.81 -5.51 -16.59
N TRP A 351 9.71 -5.13 -15.32
CA TRP A 351 8.54 -4.40 -14.80
C TRP A 351 8.37 -3.04 -15.52
N GLY A 352 9.43 -2.24 -15.66
CA GLY A 352 9.39 -0.96 -16.36
C GLY A 352 8.94 -1.10 -17.83
N LEU A 353 9.44 -2.13 -18.53
CA LEU A 353 9.01 -2.43 -19.90
C LEU A 353 7.52 -2.81 -19.97
N SER A 354 7.01 -3.57 -18.99
CA SER A 354 5.59 -3.94 -18.95
C SER A 354 4.67 -2.71 -18.81
N LEU A 355 5.11 -1.65 -18.16
CA LEU A 355 4.33 -0.42 -17.98
C LEU A 355 4.13 0.36 -19.30
N PHE A 356 4.94 0.12 -20.33
CA PHE A 356 4.67 0.71 -21.64
C PHE A 356 3.36 0.19 -22.25
N LEU A 357 2.91 -1.00 -21.85
CA LEU A 357 1.61 -1.57 -22.25
C LEU A 357 0.43 -0.92 -21.53
N LEU A 358 0.67 -0.17 -20.44
CA LEU A 358 -0.38 0.53 -19.72
C LEU A 358 -0.87 1.72 -20.56
N HIS A 359 -2.16 1.73 -20.89
CA HIS A 359 -2.79 2.87 -21.54
C HIS A 359 -2.88 4.03 -20.52
N ASN A 360 -2.74 5.26 -20.99
CA ASN A 360 -3.01 6.42 -20.15
C ASN A 360 -4.46 6.30 -19.63
N PRO A 361 -4.70 6.42 -18.33
CA PRO A 361 -6.04 6.44 -17.82
C PRO A 361 -6.74 7.66 -18.42
N SER A 362 -7.84 7.41 -19.12
CA SER A 362 -8.73 8.47 -19.57
C SER A 362 -9.10 9.36 -18.37
N LYS A 363 -9.40 10.63 -18.62
CA LYS A 363 -9.87 11.60 -17.61
C LYS A 363 -11.28 11.22 -17.16
N GLN A 364 -11.41 10.10 -16.43
CA GLN A 364 -12.68 9.61 -15.95
C GLN A 364 -13.11 10.41 -14.71
N LYS A 365 -14.31 10.98 -14.78
CA LYS A 365 -14.95 11.75 -13.71
C LYS A 365 -16.34 11.20 -13.46
N ASN A 366 -16.89 11.50 -12.27
CA ASN A 366 -18.27 11.18 -11.91
C ASN A 366 -19.06 12.47 -11.74
N VAL A 367 -20.35 12.43 -12.17
CA VAL A 367 -21.36 13.44 -11.83
C VAL A 367 -22.47 12.73 -11.06
N TYR A 368 -23.05 13.42 -10.09
CA TYR A 368 -24.05 12.91 -9.17
C TYR A 368 -25.36 13.66 -9.36
N PHE A 369 -26.47 12.93 -9.47
CA PHE A 369 -27.81 13.49 -9.62
C PHE A 369 -28.74 12.91 -8.55
N PRO A 370 -29.60 13.72 -7.88
CA PRO A 370 -30.59 13.22 -6.95
C PRO A 370 -31.63 12.33 -7.64
N LEU A 371 -31.91 11.15 -7.08
CA LEU A 371 -32.83 10.19 -7.68
C LEU A 371 -34.29 10.67 -7.69
N ASP A 372 -34.67 11.46 -6.70
CA ASP A 372 -36.00 12.06 -6.58
C ASP A 372 -36.30 13.08 -7.69
N ALA A 373 -35.29 13.82 -8.13
CA ALA A 373 -35.40 14.90 -9.10
C ALA A 373 -35.28 14.44 -10.56
N TYR A 374 -34.81 13.23 -10.82
CA TYR A 374 -34.49 12.77 -12.18
C TYR A 374 -35.12 11.40 -12.49
N ASN A 375 -35.50 11.19 -13.77
CA ASN A 375 -35.97 9.90 -14.24
C ASN A 375 -34.77 9.01 -14.61
N GLU A 376 -34.54 7.95 -13.83
CA GLU A 376 -33.38 7.06 -14.01
C GLU A 376 -33.31 6.41 -15.40
N GLU A 377 -34.47 6.03 -15.98
CA GLU A 377 -34.53 5.33 -17.27
C GLU A 377 -34.00 6.17 -18.44
N GLN A 378 -34.10 7.49 -18.33
CA GLN A 378 -33.66 8.41 -19.39
C GLN A 378 -32.13 8.54 -19.48
N PHE A 379 -31.37 8.17 -18.42
CA PHE A 379 -29.92 8.15 -18.47
C PHE A 379 -29.35 7.07 -19.43
N GLU A 380 -30.16 6.07 -19.78
CA GLU A 380 -29.79 5.08 -20.81
C GLU A 380 -29.62 5.73 -22.18
N THR A 381 -30.34 6.82 -22.45
CA THR A 381 -30.26 7.57 -23.73
C THR A 381 -28.92 8.29 -23.93
N LEU A 382 -28.13 8.49 -22.85
CA LEU A 382 -26.78 9.03 -22.97
C LEU A 382 -25.83 8.09 -23.74
N GLY A 383 -26.19 6.79 -23.84
CA GLY A 383 -25.53 5.83 -24.73
C GLY A 383 -24.03 5.81 -24.59
N ASP A 384 -23.33 5.93 -25.75
CA ASP A 384 -21.87 5.86 -25.82
C ASP A 384 -21.14 7.14 -25.39
N LYS A 385 -21.86 8.21 -25.07
CA LYS A 385 -21.29 9.45 -24.55
C LYS A 385 -20.74 9.30 -23.13
N ILE A 386 -21.22 8.29 -22.41
CA ILE A 386 -20.83 8.01 -21.03
C ILE A 386 -20.19 6.61 -20.92
N ILE A 387 -19.36 6.45 -19.89
CA ILE A 387 -18.67 5.17 -19.62
C ILE A 387 -19.59 4.21 -18.90
N GLU A 388 -20.26 4.69 -17.84
CA GLU A 388 -21.06 3.89 -16.93
C GLU A 388 -22.07 4.79 -16.24
N TRP A 389 -23.25 4.26 -15.93
CA TRP A 389 -24.16 4.87 -14.99
C TRP A 389 -24.87 3.82 -14.14
N TYR A 390 -25.24 4.17 -12.93
CA TYR A 390 -25.94 3.31 -11.99
C TYR A 390 -26.67 4.12 -10.93
N VAL A 391 -27.63 3.48 -10.27
CA VAL A 391 -28.41 4.07 -9.18
C VAL A 391 -27.92 3.50 -7.87
N ASN A 392 -27.53 4.36 -6.94
CA ASN A 392 -27.32 4.01 -5.55
C ASN A 392 -28.62 4.33 -4.78
N ILE A 393 -29.42 3.29 -4.55
CA ILE A 393 -30.73 3.42 -3.89
C ILE A 393 -30.56 3.84 -2.43
N SER A 394 -29.49 3.41 -1.79
CA SER A 394 -29.24 3.70 -0.36
C SER A 394 -28.91 5.17 -0.09
N GLU A 395 -28.32 5.86 -1.06
CA GLU A 395 -28.01 7.30 -0.98
C GLU A 395 -28.94 8.17 -1.83
N GLU A 396 -29.92 7.53 -2.50
CA GLU A 396 -30.89 8.20 -3.38
C GLU A 396 -30.23 9.04 -4.48
N ILE A 397 -29.14 8.52 -5.08
CA ILE A 397 -28.40 9.22 -6.13
C ILE A 397 -28.21 8.37 -7.38
N ILE A 398 -28.18 9.04 -8.53
CA ILE A 398 -27.76 8.51 -9.83
C ILE A 398 -26.33 8.96 -10.09
N ILE A 399 -25.44 8.03 -10.38
CA ILE A 399 -24.04 8.28 -10.66
C ILE A 399 -23.78 8.06 -12.14
N VAL A 400 -23.18 9.06 -12.80
CA VAL A 400 -22.77 9.00 -14.20
C VAL A 400 -21.25 9.14 -14.28
N LYS A 401 -20.58 8.11 -14.81
CA LYS A 401 -19.13 8.11 -15.05
C LYS A 401 -18.88 8.44 -16.52
N TYR A 402 -18.05 9.43 -16.76
CA TYR A 402 -17.76 9.92 -18.11
C TYR A 402 -16.26 10.18 -18.32
N ASN A 403 -15.87 10.33 -19.59
CA ASN A 403 -14.54 10.75 -19.98
C ASN A 403 -14.54 12.23 -20.34
N SER A 404 -13.81 13.05 -19.57
CA SER A 404 -13.75 14.49 -19.76
C SER A 404 -13.04 14.94 -21.05
N ASP A 405 -12.42 14.02 -21.79
CA ASP A 405 -11.88 14.29 -23.14
C ASP A 405 -12.95 14.17 -24.23
N HIS A 406 -14.08 13.48 -23.95
CA HIS A 406 -15.18 13.27 -24.92
C HIS A 406 -16.42 14.12 -24.63
N ILE A 407 -16.70 14.38 -23.35
CA ILE A 407 -17.87 15.15 -22.92
C ILE A 407 -17.54 15.93 -21.66
N SER A 408 -18.00 17.20 -21.60
CA SER A 408 -17.82 18.03 -20.41
C SER A 408 -18.89 17.75 -19.35
N GLU A 409 -18.59 18.09 -18.10
CA GLU A 409 -19.55 18.00 -17.00
C GLU A 409 -20.79 18.85 -17.25
N GLU A 410 -20.58 20.07 -17.75
CA GLU A 410 -21.65 21.01 -18.09
C GLU A 410 -22.59 20.45 -19.17
N GLU A 411 -22.03 19.76 -20.16
CA GLU A 411 -22.80 19.12 -21.23
C GLU A 411 -23.65 17.96 -20.71
N ILE A 412 -23.09 17.13 -19.79
CA ILE A 412 -23.87 16.06 -19.14
C ILE A 412 -25.01 16.65 -18.31
N ILE A 413 -24.73 17.69 -17.53
CA ILE A 413 -25.75 18.38 -16.73
C ILE A 413 -26.82 19.01 -17.64
N HIS A 414 -26.42 19.59 -18.78
CA HIS A 414 -27.36 20.14 -19.74
C HIS A 414 -28.25 19.07 -20.36
N LEU A 415 -27.71 17.94 -20.78
CA LEU A 415 -28.47 16.81 -21.30
C LEU A 415 -29.42 16.25 -20.23
N ALA A 416 -28.94 16.11 -19.00
CA ALA A 416 -29.74 15.60 -17.89
C ALA A 416 -30.89 16.56 -17.47
N ARG A 417 -30.86 17.86 -17.81
CA ARG A 417 -31.98 18.77 -17.56
C ARG A 417 -33.28 18.30 -18.18
N ASN A 418 -33.19 17.59 -19.32
CA ASN A 418 -34.35 17.00 -20.00
C ASN A 418 -34.90 15.76 -19.30
N PHE A 419 -34.17 15.23 -18.30
CA PHE A 419 -34.50 14.02 -17.55
C PHE A 419 -35.14 14.33 -16.19
N ARG A 420 -35.38 15.60 -15.87
CA ARG A 420 -36.07 16.00 -14.65
C ARG A 420 -37.50 15.47 -14.66
N LYS A 421 -37.96 14.99 -13.48
CA LYS A 421 -39.32 14.53 -13.23
C LYS A 421 -40.28 15.72 -13.25
#